data_95389bdfb700ed386ff60096da708a04
#
_entry.id   95389bdfb700ed386ff60096da708a04
#
_cell.length_a   1.000
_cell.length_b   1.000
_cell.length_c   1.000
_cell.angle_alpha   90.00
_cell.angle_beta   90.00
_cell.angle_gamma   90.00
#
_symmetry.space_group_name_H-M   'P 1'
#
loop_
_entity.id
_entity.type
_entity.pdbx_description
1 polymer ?
#
loop_
_entity_poly.entity_id
_entity_poly.type
_entity_poly.pdbx_seq_one_letter_code
_entity_poly.pdbx_strand_id
1 'polypeptide(L)'
;LNPFAIFLIIPSVFSSSNLDLKASLTLICLTILFIILLTFYHIELTYPGTNKILVNNFYYYAIPTSLIIALIFLNYFAITFGKESILRKEALDKLEQVIAKEHELVSLGGQAAAAAHSLNTPLSTIKVISQDMYKQFKDQKDIKKDIELLVSQVERCGQILKKLSLNPSQEDDFI
;
A
#
# COMPACT_ATOMS: atom_id res chain seq x y z
N LEU A 1 22.30 22.56 -35.67
CA LEU A 1 21.90 22.16 -34.33
C LEU A 1 23.07 21.44 -33.65
N ASN A 2 23.33 21.77 -32.39
CA ASN A 2 24.34 21.08 -31.59
C ASN A 2 23.86 19.64 -31.33
N PRO A 3 24.63 18.58 -31.61
CA PRO A 3 24.25 17.19 -31.34
C PRO A 3 23.88 16.92 -29.89
N PHE A 4 24.35 17.75 -28.94
CA PHE A 4 24.01 17.68 -27.53
C PHE A 4 22.63 18.23 -27.16
N ALA A 5 21.87 18.79 -28.12
CA ALA A 5 20.50 19.28 -27.88
C ALA A 5 19.54 18.16 -27.40
N ILE A 6 19.86 16.91 -27.69
CA ILE A 6 19.11 15.74 -27.19
C ILE A 6 19.12 15.64 -25.65
N PHE A 7 20.17 16.14 -24.98
CA PHE A 7 20.23 16.13 -23.53
C PHE A 7 19.20 17.06 -22.84
N LEU A 8 18.61 18.02 -23.58
CA LEU A 8 17.51 18.85 -23.07
C LEU A 8 16.22 18.05 -22.81
N ILE A 9 16.08 16.87 -23.43
CA ILE A 9 14.90 16.00 -23.26
C ILE A 9 14.96 15.31 -21.88
N ILE A 10 16.15 14.95 -21.39
CA ILE A 10 16.31 14.15 -20.17
C ILE A 10 15.69 14.81 -18.94
N PRO A 11 15.98 16.09 -18.58
CA PRO A 11 15.37 16.72 -17.41
C PRO A 11 13.85 16.83 -17.53
N SER A 12 13.34 17.08 -18.74
CA SER A 12 11.90 17.18 -19.00
C SER A 12 11.19 15.85 -18.75
N VAL A 13 11.72 14.74 -19.25
CA VAL A 13 11.16 13.39 -19.08
C VAL A 13 11.22 12.95 -17.63
N PHE A 14 12.35 13.18 -16.94
CA PHE A 14 12.50 12.84 -15.53
C PHE A 14 11.55 13.65 -14.64
N SER A 15 11.37 14.92 -14.94
CA SER A 15 10.43 15.81 -14.25
C SER A 15 8.98 15.35 -14.43
N SER A 16 8.63 14.89 -15.63
CA SER A 16 7.26 14.45 -15.96
C SER A 16 6.77 13.24 -15.19
N SER A 17 7.68 12.39 -14.72
CA SER A 17 7.32 11.23 -13.88
C SER A 17 7.13 11.56 -12.39
N ASN A 18 7.68 12.70 -11.92
CA ASN A 18 7.78 12.99 -10.49
C ASN A 18 7.06 14.28 -10.06
N LEU A 19 6.74 15.18 -10.99
CA LEU A 19 6.12 16.47 -10.71
C LEU A 19 4.64 16.52 -11.10
N ASP A 20 3.94 17.51 -10.54
CA ASP A 20 2.56 17.79 -10.90
C ASP A 20 2.41 18.11 -12.41
N LEU A 21 1.27 17.76 -12.98
CA LEU A 21 0.94 17.95 -14.39
C LEU A 21 1.20 19.39 -14.87
N LYS A 22 0.91 20.39 -14.06
CA LYS A 22 1.13 21.81 -14.40
C LYS A 22 2.61 22.14 -14.54
N ALA A 23 3.43 21.69 -13.59
CA ALA A 23 4.88 21.89 -13.62
C ALA A 23 5.53 21.12 -14.78
N SER A 24 5.11 19.89 -15.06
CA SER A 24 5.56 19.10 -16.21
C SER A 24 5.24 19.81 -17.53
N LEU A 25 4.01 20.30 -17.71
CA LEU A 25 3.62 21.01 -18.92
C LEU A 25 4.42 22.32 -19.13
N THR A 26 4.67 23.09 -18.08
CA THR A 26 5.50 24.30 -18.17
C THR A 26 6.92 23.98 -18.61
N LEU A 27 7.47 22.89 -18.11
CA LEU A 27 8.84 22.45 -18.45
C LEU A 27 8.93 21.92 -19.89
N ILE A 28 7.89 21.19 -20.35
CA ILE A 28 7.76 20.75 -21.76
C ILE A 28 7.70 21.97 -22.69
N CYS A 29 6.85 22.95 -22.38
CA CYS A 29 6.75 24.18 -23.18
C CYS A 29 8.07 24.94 -23.21
N LEU A 30 8.77 25.04 -22.08
CA LEU A 30 10.07 25.70 -22.00
C LEU A 30 11.12 24.97 -22.85
N THR A 31 11.18 23.62 -22.79
CA THR A 31 12.13 22.82 -23.61
C THR A 31 11.84 22.93 -25.09
N ILE A 32 10.56 22.96 -25.52
CA ILE A 32 10.18 23.20 -26.91
C ILE A 32 10.64 24.58 -27.36
N LEU A 33 10.42 25.60 -26.53
CA LEU A 33 10.86 26.97 -26.81
C LEU A 33 12.39 27.04 -26.97
N PHE A 34 13.16 26.36 -26.10
CA PHE A 34 14.62 26.27 -26.24
C PHE A 34 15.06 25.55 -27.50
N ILE A 35 14.41 24.46 -27.91
CA ILE A 35 14.71 23.75 -29.15
C ILE A 35 14.46 24.67 -30.36
N ILE A 36 13.37 25.43 -30.38
CA ILE A 36 13.04 26.40 -31.44
C ILE A 36 14.08 27.52 -31.47
N LEU A 37 14.43 28.11 -30.32
CA LEU A 37 15.46 29.14 -30.22
C LEU A 37 16.81 28.66 -30.75
N LEU A 38 17.26 27.46 -30.37
CA LEU A 38 18.50 26.85 -30.83
C LEU A 38 18.49 26.54 -32.32
N THR A 39 17.30 26.38 -32.92
CA THR A 39 17.16 26.18 -34.36
C THR A 39 17.41 27.52 -35.12
N PHE A 40 16.90 28.64 -34.61
CA PHE A 40 17.05 29.93 -35.22
C PHE A 40 18.40 30.60 -34.89
N TYR A 41 18.86 30.48 -33.63
CA TYR A 41 20.11 31.08 -33.17
C TYR A 41 21.20 30.02 -33.05
N HIS A 42 21.75 29.55 -34.18
CA HIS A 42 22.86 28.60 -34.18
C HIS A 42 24.12 29.23 -34.78
N ILE A 43 25.27 28.90 -34.20
CA ILE A 43 26.59 29.27 -34.71
C ILE A 43 27.06 28.11 -35.59
N GLU A 44 27.45 28.46 -36.84
CA GLU A 44 28.03 27.49 -37.76
C GLU A 44 29.33 26.90 -37.19
N LEU A 45 29.39 25.58 -37.05
CA LEU A 45 30.61 24.88 -36.67
C LEU A 45 31.59 24.87 -37.83
N THR A 46 32.62 25.73 -37.75
CA THR A 46 33.75 25.72 -38.68
C THR A 46 34.81 24.76 -38.16
N TYR A 47 35.08 23.69 -38.92
CA TYR A 47 36.17 22.77 -38.60
C TYR A 47 37.46 23.29 -39.22
N PRO A 48 38.57 23.48 -38.50
CA PRO A 48 39.84 23.95 -39.03
C PRO A 48 40.33 22.98 -40.12
N GLY A 49 40.40 23.40 -41.36
CA GLY A 49 40.99 22.66 -42.48
C GLY A 49 40.02 21.94 -43.44
N THR A 50 38.68 22.09 -43.26
CA THR A 50 37.70 21.50 -44.23
C THR A 50 36.73 22.56 -44.74
N ASN A 51 36.33 22.40 -46.01
CA ASN A 51 35.25 23.19 -46.61
C ASN A 51 33.99 23.10 -45.78
N LYS A 52 33.23 24.20 -45.71
CA LYS A 52 31.92 24.26 -45.03
C LYS A 52 31.12 22.99 -45.29
N ILE A 53 30.73 22.28 -44.25
CA ILE A 53 29.82 21.12 -44.37
C ILE A 53 28.50 21.68 -44.80
N LEU A 54 28.19 21.59 -46.11
CA LEU A 54 26.88 21.94 -46.68
C LEU A 54 25.85 20.91 -46.22
N VAL A 55 25.25 21.17 -45.05
CA VAL A 55 24.12 20.40 -44.57
C VAL A 55 22.90 20.77 -45.39
N ASN A 56 22.27 19.79 -46.03
CA ASN A 56 21.04 20.03 -46.82
C ASN A 56 19.97 20.66 -45.91
N ASN A 57 19.28 21.69 -46.44
CA ASN A 57 18.19 22.39 -45.74
C ASN A 57 17.13 21.46 -45.15
N PHE A 58 16.96 20.28 -45.72
CA PHE A 58 16.07 19.25 -45.19
C PHE A 58 16.45 18.79 -43.74
N TYR A 59 17.73 18.55 -43.48
CA TYR A 59 18.19 18.14 -42.14
C TYR A 59 18.06 19.26 -41.11
N TYR A 60 18.12 20.50 -41.55
CA TYR A 60 17.99 21.68 -40.70
C TYR A 60 16.61 21.75 -40.01
N TYR A 61 15.54 21.34 -40.69
CA TYR A 61 14.19 21.28 -40.15
C TYR A 61 13.83 19.90 -39.62
N ALA A 62 14.38 18.82 -40.18
CA ALA A 62 14.06 17.47 -39.79
C ALA A 62 14.52 17.12 -38.37
N ILE A 63 15.72 17.57 -37.94
CA ILE A 63 16.28 17.27 -36.63
C ILE A 63 15.44 17.90 -35.51
N PRO A 64 15.12 19.23 -35.48
CA PRO A 64 14.32 19.81 -34.41
C PRO A 64 12.89 19.25 -34.40
N THR A 65 12.28 18.98 -35.55
CA THR A 65 10.95 18.37 -35.59
C THR A 65 10.94 16.96 -34.97
N SER A 66 11.95 16.15 -35.30
CA SER A 66 12.08 14.82 -34.71
C SER A 66 12.31 14.86 -33.18
N LEU A 67 13.11 15.83 -32.70
CA LEU A 67 13.33 16.04 -31.26
C LEU A 67 12.05 16.46 -30.52
N ILE A 68 11.24 17.35 -31.13
CA ILE A 68 9.96 17.77 -30.55
C ILE A 68 8.97 16.59 -30.48
N ILE A 69 8.87 15.79 -31.55
CA ILE A 69 8.02 14.60 -31.56
C ILE A 69 8.48 13.60 -30.48
N ALA A 70 9.79 13.33 -30.40
CA ALA A 70 10.36 12.47 -29.39
C ALA A 70 10.11 12.99 -27.95
N LEU A 71 10.25 14.31 -27.74
CA LEU A 71 9.98 14.97 -26.47
C LEU A 71 8.53 14.74 -26.04
N ILE A 72 7.56 15.01 -26.91
CA ILE A 72 6.14 14.87 -26.62
C ILE A 72 5.81 13.41 -26.31
N PHE A 73 6.28 12.48 -27.13
CA PHE A 73 6.05 11.05 -26.95
C PHE A 73 6.63 10.53 -25.62
N LEU A 74 7.89 10.83 -25.33
CA LEU A 74 8.55 10.39 -24.11
C LEU A 74 7.91 10.98 -22.84
N ASN A 75 7.53 12.26 -22.88
CA ASN A 75 6.86 12.87 -21.73
C ASN A 75 5.44 12.31 -21.53
N TYR A 76 4.67 12.06 -22.60
CA TYR A 76 3.38 11.40 -22.49
C TYR A 76 3.52 10.01 -21.82
N PHE A 77 4.51 9.24 -22.28
CA PHE A 77 4.78 7.93 -21.70
C PHE A 77 5.22 8.01 -20.25
N ALA A 78 6.11 8.95 -19.91
CA ALA A 78 6.60 9.16 -18.54
C ALA A 78 5.46 9.54 -17.57
N ILE A 79 4.55 10.44 -17.98
CA ILE A 79 3.39 10.83 -17.18
C ILE A 79 2.45 9.63 -16.94
N THR A 80 2.16 8.88 -18.00
CA THR A 80 1.25 7.71 -17.90
C THR A 80 1.84 6.63 -17.03
N PHE A 81 3.09 6.29 -17.22
CA PHE A 81 3.80 5.28 -16.44
C PHE A 81 3.99 5.70 -14.97
N GLY A 82 4.29 6.99 -14.73
CA GLY A 82 4.39 7.54 -13.38
C GLY A 82 3.10 7.39 -12.59
N LYS A 83 1.95 7.73 -13.20
CA LYS A 83 0.63 7.56 -12.58
C LYS A 83 0.32 6.10 -12.26
N GLU A 84 0.60 5.19 -13.19
CA GLU A 84 0.38 3.76 -12.98
C GLU A 84 1.26 3.21 -11.85
N SER A 85 2.50 3.66 -11.77
CA SER A 85 3.44 3.28 -10.70
C SER A 85 2.96 3.72 -9.32
N ILE A 86 2.41 4.95 -9.20
CA ILE A 86 1.84 5.46 -7.95
C ILE A 86 0.62 4.62 -7.55
N LEU A 87 -0.30 4.35 -8.47
CA LEU A 87 -1.49 3.53 -8.18
C LEU A 87 -1.13 2.11 -7.74
N ARG A 88 -0.12 1.51 -8.37
CA ARG A 88 0.38 0.18 -7.96
C ARG A 88 0.97 0.23 -6.55
N LYS A 89 1.74 1.26 -6.23
CA LYS A 89 2.31 1.43 -4.89
C LYS A 89 1.22 1.57 -3.84
N GLU A 90 0.21 2.42 -4.07
CA GLU A 90 -0.93 2.58 -3.15
C GLU A 90 -1.70 1.26 -2.95
N ALA A 91 -1.87 0.47 -4.01
CA ALA A 91 -2.51 -0.84 -3.91
C ALA A 91 -1.69 -1.84 -3.08
N LEU A 92 -0.36 -1.84 -3.24
CA LEU A 92 0.55 -2.67 -2.45
C LEU A 92 0.53 -2.24 -0.97
N ASP A 93 0.61 -0.94 -0.67
CA ASP A 93 0.56 -0.43 0.69
C ASP A 93 -0.75 -0.83 1.41
N LYS A 94 -1.89 -0.78 0.69
CA LYS A 94 -3.18 -1.27 1.21
C LYS A 94 -3.19 -2.77 1.45
N LEU A 95 -2.61 -3.55 0.54
CA LEU A 95 -2.51 -4.99 0.69
C LEU A 95 -1.66 -5.37 1.91
N GLU A 96 -0.53 -4.71 2.12
CA GLU A 96 0.31 -4.90 3.30
C GLU A 96 -0.44 -4.59 4.60
N GLN A 97 -1.23 -3.52 4.64
CA GLN A 97 -2.06 -3.18 5.80
C GLN A 97 -3.11 -4.25 6.10
N VAL A 98 -3.77 -4.79 5.06
CA VAL A 98 -4.75 -5.88 5.23
C VAL A 98 -4.09 -7.14 5.76
N ILE A 99 -2.94 -7.53 5.19
CA ILE A 99 -2.18 -8.71 5.64
C ILE A 99 -1.71 -8.53 7.11
N ALA A 100 -1.21 -7.34 7.47
CA ALA A 100 -0.79 -7.06 8.85
C ALA A 100 -1.96 -7.20 9.83
N LYS A 101 -3.14 -6.67 9.45
CA LYS A 101 -4.35 -6.78 10.27
C LYS A 101 -4.84 -8.23 10.39
N GLU A 102 -4.77 -9.00 9.31
CA GLU A 102 -5.11 -10.42 9.32
C GLU A 102 -4.18 -11.21 10.26
N HIS A 103 -2.87 -10.96 10.18
CA HIS A 103 -1.91 -11.59 11.11
C HIS A 103 -2.16 -11.22 12.57
N GLU A 104 -2.51 -9.98 12.86
CA GLU A 104 -2.88 -9.54 14.20
C GLU A 104 -4.11 -10.30 14.71
N LEU A 105 -5.17 -10.39 13.89
CA LEU A 105 -6.39 -11.12 14.25
C LEU A 105 -6.13 -12.60 14.47
N VAL A 106 -5.33 -13.25 13.62
CA VAL A 106 -4.95 -14.66 13.78
C VAL A 106 -4.16 -14.88 15.08
N SER A 107 -3.22 -13.96 15.39
CA SER A 107 -2.44 -14.01 16.63
C SER A 107 -3.32 -13.86 17.87
N LEU A 108 -4.23 -12.87 17.86
CA LEU A 108 -5.19 -12.65 18.94
C LEU A 108 -6.13 -13.85 19.13
N GLY A 109 -6.61 -14.42 18.02
CA GLY A 109 -7.44 -15.64 18.05
C GLY A 109 -6.69 -16.83 18.68
N GLY A 110 -5.43 -17.04 18.32
CA GLY A 110 -4.58 -18.05 18.91
C GLY A 110 -4.36 -17.86 20.42
N GLN A 111 -4.11 -16.63 20.87
CA GLN A 111 -3.97 -16.28 22.28
C GLN A 111 -5.28 -16.49 23.06
N ALA A 112 -6.41 -16.09 22.49
CA ALA A 112 -7.73 -16.29 23.09
C ALA A 112 -8.04 -17.78 23.25
N ALA A 113 -7.75 -18.60 22.25
CA ALA A 113 -7.94 -20.05 22.32
C ALA A 113 -7.04 -20.71 23.38
N ALA A 114 -5.78 -20.32 23.47
CA ALA A 114 -4.85 -20.80 24.48
C ALA A 114 -5.29 -20.38 25.89
N ALA A 115 -5.74 -19.15 26.08
CA ALA A 115 -6.27 -18.64 27.35
C ALA A 115 -7.55 -19.42 27.75
N ALA A 116 -8.47 -19.62 26.82
CA ALA A 116 -9.69 -20.39 27.04
C ALA A 116 -9.37 -21.83 27.48
N HIS A 117 -8.40 -22.47 26.84
CA HIS A 117 -7.95 -23.83 27.22
C HIS A 117 -7.36 -23.85 28.61
N SER A 118 -6.49 -22.90 28.96
CA SER A 118 -5.85 -22.80 30.27
C SER A 118 -6.84 -22.50 31.40
N LEU A 119 -7.90 -21.72 31.11
CA LEU A 119 -8.94 -21.39 32.09
C LEU A 119 -9.98 -22.51 32.23
N ASN A 120 -10.16 -23.35 31.23
CA ASN A 120 -11.13 -24.45 31.31
C ASN A 120 -10.78 -25.50 32.36
N THR A 121 -9.48 -25.74 32.61
CA THR A 121 -9.01 -26.70 33.60
C THR A 121 -9.37 -26.28 35.04
N PRO A 122 -9.03 -25.07 35.54
CA PRO A 122 -9.40 -24.66 36.90
C PRO A 122 -10.93 -24.48 37.03
N LEU A 123 -11.61 -24.07 35.99
CA LEU A 123 -13.06 -23.94 36.01
C LEU A 123 -13.76 -25.29 36.15
N SER A 124 -13.25 -26.34 35.50
CA SER A 124 -13.75 -27.70 35.64
C SER A 124 -13.54 -28.21 37.06
N THR A 125 -12.42 -27.91 37.72
CA THR A 125 -12.15 -28.25 39.11
C THR A 125 -13.14 -27.54 40.04
N ILE A 126 -13.37 -26.24 39.86
CA ILE A 126 -14.35 -25.47 40.64
C ILE A 126 -15.76 -26.06 40.45
N LYS A 127 -16.13 -26.46 39.23
CA LYS A 127 -17.41 -27.10 38.97
C LYS A 127 -17.58 -28.41 39.78
N VAL A 128 -16.58 -29.27 39.78
CA VAL A 128 -16.62 -30.53 40.53
C VAL A 128 -16.77 -30.27 42.00
N ILE A 129 -15.97 -29.38 42.59
CA ILE A 129 -16.02 -29.02 44.02
C ILE A 129 -17.41 -28.44 44.35
N SER A 130 -17.93 -27.56 43.54
CA SER A 130 -19.26 -26.94 43.78
C SER A 130 -20.38 -27.97 43.70
N GLN A 131 -20.28 -28.95 42.82
CA GLN A 131 -21.26 -30.04 42.71
C GLN A 131 -21.18 -30.98 43.95
N ASP A 132 -20.00 -31.24 44.48
CA ASP A 132 -19.84 -32.03 45.68
C ASP A 132 -20.37 -31.30 46.92
N MET A 133 -20.09 -30.02 47.05
CA MET A 133 -20.66 -29.18 48.11
C MET A 133 -22.21 -29.15 48.04
N TYR A 134 -22.77 -29.06 46.83
CA TYR A 134 -24.23 -29.12 46.63
C TYR A 134 -24.84 -30.42 47.16
N LYS A 135 -24.17 -31.56 46.96
CA LYS A 135 -24.61 -32.85 47.46
C LYS A 135 -24.49 -32.97 48.98
N GLN A 136 -23.39 -32.45 49.58
CA GLN A 136 -23.14 -32.50 51.04
C GLN A 136 -24.06 -31.62 51.84
N PHE A 137 -24.40 -30.42 51.36
CA PHE A 137 -25.23 -29.44 52.05
C PHE A 137 -26.69 -29.41 51.63
N LYS A 138 -27.20 -30.53 51.10
CA LYS A 138 -28.54 -30.68 50.52
C LYS A 138 -29.67 -30.28 51.45
N ASP A 139 -29.47 -30.50 52.79
CA ASP A 139 -30.47 -30.24 53.85
C ASP A 139 -30.40 -28.83 54.42
N GLN A 140 -29.40 -28.01 54.11
CA GLN A 140 -29.24 -26.63 54.57
C GLN A 140 -29.69 -25.64 53.49
N LYS A 141 -30.94 -25.11 53.64
CA LYS A 141 -31.60 -24.30 52.61
C LYS A 141 -30.85 -23.04 52.20
N ASP A 142 -30.12 -22.38 53.11
CA ASP A 142 -29.44 -21.12 52.80
C ASP A 142 -28.14 -21.39 52.01
N ILE A 143 -27.34 -22.36 52.44
CA ILE A 143 -26.11 -22.75 51.81
C ILE A 143 -26.38 -23.37 50.45
N LYS A 144 -27.47 -24.11 50.31
CA LYS A 144 -27.87 -24.72 49.03
C LYS A 144 -28.11 -23.69 47.95
N LYS A 145 -28.78 -22.54 48.25
CA LYS A 145 -29.01 -21.46 47.27
C LYS A 145 -27.69 -20.84 46.77
N ASP A 146 -26.76 -20.62 47.71
CA ASP A 146 -25.46 -20.03 47.34
C ASP A 146 -24.64 -20.97 46.46
N ILE A 147 -24.69 -22.30 46.74
CA ILE A 147 -24.02 -23.29 45.90
C ILE A 147 -24.69 -23.39 44.52
N GLU A 148 -26.01 -23.37 44.44
CA GLU A 148 -26.74 -23.35 43.15
C GLU A 148 -26.35 -22.15 42.31
N LEU A 149 -26.23 -20.97 42.93
CA LEU A 149 -25.77 -19.77 42.26
C LEU A 149 -24.35 -19.93 41.73
N LEU A 150 -23.45 -20.47 42.57
CA LEU A 150 -22.03 -20.70 42.21
C LEU A 150 -21.90 -21.68 41.03
N VAL A 151 -22.65 -22.80 41.04
CA VAL A 151 -22.68 -23.76 39.93
C VAL A 151 -23.15 -23.08 38.63
N SER A 152 -24.21 -22.28 38.72
CA SER A 152 -24.76 -21.58 37.56
C SER A 152 -23.76 -20.60 36.94
N GLN A 153 -22.99 -19.86 37.81
CA GLN A 153 -21.98 -18.92 37.30
C GLN A 153 -20.78 -19.65 36.67
N VAL A 154 -20.34 -20.75 37.27
CA VAL A 154 -19.26 -21.57 36.71
C VAL A 154 -19.65 -22.14 35.33
N GLU A 155 -20.90 -22.60 35.18
CA GLU A 155 -21.40 -23.06 33.88
C GLU A 155 -21.46 -21.95 32.85
N ARG A 156 -21.91 -20.74 33.25
CA ARG A 156 -21.92 -19.57 32.39
C ARG A 156 -20.50 -19.19 31.93
N CYS A 157 -19.52 -19.17 32.82
CA CYS A 157 -18.12 -18.93 32.46
C CYS A 157 -17.60 -19.98 31.47
N GLY A 158 -17.90 -21.26 31.68
CA GLY A 158 -17.54 -22.31 30.73
C GLY A 158 -18.16 -22.15 29.34
N GLN A 159 -19.42 -21.69 29.28
CA GLN A 159 -20.05 -21.41 28.01
C GLN A 159 -19.42 -20.23 27.27
N ILE A 160 -19.04 -19.17 27.99
CA ILE A 160 -18.34 -18.02 27.42
C ILE A 160 -16.98 -18.43 26.86
N LEU A 161 -16.19 -19.18 27.64
CA LEU A 161 -14.88 -19.68 27.19
C LEU A 161 -15.00 -20.60 25.99
N LYS A 162 -16.03 -21.44 25.93
CA LYS A 162 -16.30 -22.30 24.78
C LYS A 162 -16.63 -21.50 23.52
N LYS A 163 -17.40 -20.41 23.64
CA LYS A 163 -17.68 -19.49 22.52
C LYS A 163 -16.41 -18.81 22.03
N LEU A 164 -15.57 -18.31 22.92
CA LEU A 164 -14.29 -17.68 22.58
C LEU A 164 -13.31 -18.64 21.86
N SER A 165 -13.34 -19.93 22.23
CA SER A 165 -12.47 -20.93 21.61
C SER A 165 -12.98 -21.42 20.26
N LEU A 166 -14.29 -21.35 19.99
CA LEU A 166 -14.90 -21.85 18.76
C LEU A 166 -15.01 -20.81 17.65
N ASN A 167 -15.02 -19.51 17.97
CA ASN A 167 -15.20 -18.43 16.99
C ASN A 167 -14.12 -17.34 17.13
N PRO A 168 -12.85 -17.59 16.76
CA PRO A 168 -11.88 -16.50 16.67
C PRO A 168 -12.06 -15.64 15.43
N SER A 169 -12.92 -16.01 14.48
CA SER A 169 -13.03 -15.34 13.16
C SER A 169 -14.46 -15.03 12.69
N GLN A 170 -15.48 -15.12 13.55
CA GLN A 170 -16.88 -14.89 13.15
C GLN A 170 -17.53 -13.66 13.81
N GLU A 171 -16.78 -12.60 14.09
CA GLU A 171 -17.32 -11.38 14.68
C GLU A 171 -17.32 -10.18 13.73
N ASP A 172 -17.48 -10.40 12.42
CA ASP A 172 -17.61 -9.34 11.42
C ASP A 172 -18.94 -9.40 10.63
N ASP A 173 -20.04 -9.76 11.28
CA ASP A 173 -21.40 -9.60 10.71
C ASP A 173 -22.15 -8.36 11.27
N PHE A 174 -21.41 -7.33 11.73
CA PHE A 174 -21.98 -6.03 12.09
C PHE A 174 -21.21 -4.87 11.42
N ILE A 175 -21.40 -4.70 10.11
CA ILE A 175 -21.34 -3.39 9.43
C ILE A 175 -22.50 -3.32 8.44
#